data_9c3fee0685375a1cd88d2fe505c51139
#
_entry.id   9c3fee0685375a1cd88d2fe505c51139
#
_cell.length_a   1.000
_cell.length_b   1.000
_cell.length_c   1.000
_cell.angle_alpha   90.00
_cell.angle_beta   90.00
_cell.angle_gamma   90.00
#
_symmetry.space_group_name_H-M   'P 1'
#
loop_
_entity.id
_entity.type
_entity.pdbx_description
1 polymer ?
#
loop_
_entity_poly.entity_id
_entity_poly.type
_entity_poly.pdbx_seq_one_letter_code
_entity_poly.pdbx_strand_id
1 'polypeptide(L)'
;MTRREMLMQAAQGFGGVALAGMLAAETARAAGTHLVARETHFPARAKRVIFLYMDGGPSQVDSFDPKPALAKFNGQDPHRVFKVEPTQFNNIGKVLQSPWKFKRYGQSGLPISDLFPTIGRDCADDLCVIRSMVALFSEHTNANYLLHTGSGLQGRPAHGSWVAYGLGNECQNLPAYVVLNGGLIPSGGLDNFGSGFLPATYQGSVFRPGKNPVANINPLESRPGLQAAKLELMRKLDRTLLGRIGSVDQVESAIANYELAARMQLAVPELMDLRDETKATQQLYGMDDSFANTRKYGQLCLVARRMVERGVRFIELTCTGGNGDRWDQHSGLADGHTKNARAIDRPVAGLIRDLKQRGLLDETLVVWCGEFGRTPFAQGRNGRDHNPFGFSIWMAGGGVRGGHVHGATDDFGYHAVQDKVEIHDLHATMLHLLGMDHKRLTYRFSSRDMRLTDVHGRVVPELLS
;
A
#
# COMPACT_ATOMS: atom_id res chain seq x y z
N MET A 1 44.38 -29.34 14.87
CA MET A 1 44.07 -27.92 14.67
C MET A 1 43.16 -27.80 13.48
N THR A 2 41.92 -27.40 13.68
CA THR A 2 40.95 -27.18 12.58
C THR A 2 41.25 -25.87 11.84
N ARG A 3 40.78 -25.71 10.60
CA ARG A 3 40.90 -24.46 9.84
C ARG A 3 40.35 -23.25 10.64
N ARG A 4 39.34 -23.47 11.45
CA ARG A 4 38.71 -22.46 12.32
C ARG A 4 39.62 -22.04 13.46
N GLU A 5 40.34 -23.00 14.10
CA GLU A 5 41.32 -22.72 15.16
C GLU A 5 42.53 -21.97 14.60
N MET A 6 42.97 -22.30 13.40
CA MET A 6 44.06 -21.60 12.72
C MET A 6 43.71 -20.15 12.37
N LEU A 7 42.49 -19.89 11.89
CA LEU A 7 42.00 -18.54 11.60
C LEU A 7 41.80 -17.71 12.89
N MET A 8 41.36 -18.34 13.97
CA MET A 8 41.22 -17.67 15.28
C MET A 8 42.56 -17.33 15.91
N GLN A 9 43.58 -18.16 15.74
CA GLN A 9 44.94 -17.88 16.22
C GLN A 9 45.68 -16.82 15.38
N ALA A 10 45.42 -16.78 14.04
CA ALA A 10 45.96 -15.75 13.15
C ALA A 10 45.36 -14.37 13.34
N ALA A 11 44.17 -14.29 13.95
CA ALA A 11 43.40 -13.06 14.16
C ALA A 11 43.60 -12.48 15.59
N GLN A 12 44.74 -12.71 16.22
CA GLN A 12 45.06 -12.05 17.51
C GLN A 12 45.24 -10.55 17.30
N GLY A 13 44.15 -9.80 17.50
CA GLY A 13 44.10 -8.35 17.37
C GLY A 13 42.72 -7.82 16.95
N PHE A 14 42.65 -6.56 16.57
CA PHE A 14 41.41 -5.86 16.17
C PHE A 14 40.56 -6.59 15.12
N GLY A 15 41.19 -7.39 14.23
CA GLY A 15 40.50 -8.19 13.23
C GLY A 15 39.62 -9.30 13.84
N GLY A 16 40.03 -9.92 14.94
CA GLY A 16 39.24 -10.94 15.64
C GLY A 16 38.02 -10.35 16.36
N VAL A 17 38.17 -9.17 16.91
CA VAL A 17 37.04 -8.44 17.55
C VAL A 17 36.05 -7.95 16.49
N ALA A 18 36.53 -7.45 15.36
CA ALA A 18 35.69 -7.06 14.22
C ALA A 18 34.93 -8.25 13.61
N LEU A 19 35.61 -9.38 13.42
CA LEU A 19 34.99 -10.61 12.90
C LEU A 19 33.98 -11.20 13.92
N ALA A 20 34.30 -11.20 15.21
CA ALA A 20 33.38 -11.62 16.27
C ALA A 20 32.18 -10.67 16.35
N GLY A 21 32.37 -9.35 16.18
CA GLY A 21 31.30 -8.35 16.09
C GLY A 21 30.41 -8.54 14.86
N MET A 22 31.00 -8.82 13.70
CA MET A 22 30.26 -9.13 12.48
C MET A 22 29.46 -10.45 12.58
N LEU A 23 30.08 -11.50 13.11
CA LEU A 23 29.41 -12.80 13.35
C LEU A 23 28.34 -12.70 14.45
N ALA A 24 28.56 -11.88 15.49
CA ALA A 24 27.55 -11.60 16.51
C ALA A 24 26.41 -10.77 15.94
N ALA A 25 26.66 -9.82 15.03
CA ALA A 25 25.63 -9.04 14.32
C ALA A 25 24.85 -9.91 13.33
N GLU A 26 25.50 -10.85 12.63
CA GLU A 26 24.81 -11.84 11.78
C GLU A 26 24.00 -12.85 12.61
N THR A 27 24.54 -13.33 13.73
CA THR A 27 23.82 -14.23 14.64
C THR A 27 22.68 -13.51 15.37
N ALA A 28 22.84 -12.25 15.74
CA ALA A 28 21.75 -11.43 16.30
C ALA A 28 20.68 -11.09 15.26
N ARG A 29 21.04 -10.97 13.98
CA ARG A 29 20.09 -10.87 12.85
C ARG A 29 19.38 -12.18 12.57
N ALA A 30 20.05 -13.32 12.74
CA ALA A 30 19.50 -14.66 12.56
C ALA A 30 18.73 -15.17 13.78
N ALA A 31 19.07 -14.76 15.00
CA ALA A 31 18.40 -15.16 16.23
C ALA A 31 17.09 -14.39 16.42
N GLY A 32 16.06 -14.81 15.72
CA GLY A 32 14.67 -14.84 16.15
C GLY A 32 14.08 -13.66 16.88
N THR A 33 13.89 -12.49 16.19
CA THR A 33 12.79 -11.60 16.51
C THR A 33 12.38 -10.82 15.26
N HIS A 34 11.84 -11.53 14.27
CA HIS A 34 11.26 -10.93 13.05
C HIS A 34 10.15 -9.90 13.34
N LEU A 35 9.67 -9.82 14.58
CA LEU A 35 8.55 -8.98 15.02
C LEU A 35 8.97 -7.78 15.89
N VAL A 36 10.27 -7.58 16.16
CA VAL A 36 10.72 -6.40 16.95
C VAL A 36 10.94 -5.22 16.01
N ALA A 37 10.56 -4.02 16.49
CA ALA A 37 10.86 -2.77 15.80
C ALA A 37 12.37 -2.62 15.58
N ARG A 38 12.76 -2.17 14.40
CA ARG A 38 14.14 -1.98 13.99
C ARG A 38 14.46 -0.50 13.85
N GLU A 39 15.72 -0.17 14.05
CA GLU A 39 16.21 1.19 13.82
C GLU A 39 16.15 1.57 12.35
N THR A 40 15.80 2.81 12.10
CA THR A 40 15.78 3.40 10.75
C THR A 40 17.20 3.81 10.33
N HIS A 41 17.42 3.95 9.02
CA HIS A 41 18.72 4.41 8.50
C HIS A 41 18.99 5.89 8.80
N PHE A 42 17.94 6.67 8.98
CA PHE A 42 17.94 8.10 9.34
C PHE A 42 16.58 8.45 9.99
N PRO A 43 16.41 9.60 10.63
CA PRO A 43 15.16 9.98 11.28
C PRO A 43 13.96 9.87 10.32
N ALA A 44 12.98 9.06 10.71
CA ALA A 44 11.75 8.88 9.93
C ALA A 44 10.79 10.04 10.14
N ARG A 45 10.06 10.45 9.10
CA ARG A 45 8.94 11.38 9.17
C ARG A 45 7.62 10.63 9.35
N ALA A 46 7.45 9.52 8.65
CA ALA A 46 6.34 8.61 8.81
C ALA A 46 6.76 7.35 9.59
N LYS A 47 5.90 6.87 10.45
CA LYS A 47 6.06 5.59 11.17
C LYS A 47 5.22 4.49 10.55
N ARG A 48 4.13 4.86 9.85
CA ARG A 48 3.11 3.96 9.33
C ARG A 48 2.62 4.41 7.96
N VAL A 49 2.11 3.46 7.19
CA VAL A 49 1.49 3.70 5.88
C VAL A 49 0.07 3.16 5.87
N ILE A 50 -0.86 3.95 5.36
CA ILE A 50 -2.18 3.48 4.90
C ILE A 50 -2.20 3.63 3.39
N PHE A 51 -2.24 2.52 2.66
CA PHE A 51 -2.27 2.48 1.21
C PHE A 51 -3.70 2.20 0.74
N LEU A 52 -4.35 3.22 0.19
CA LEU A 52 -5.70 3.15 -0.36
C LEU A 52 -5.61 2.73 -1.82
N TYR A 53 -5.62 1.42 -2.05
CA TYR A 53 -5.48 0.86 -3.38
C TYR A 53 -6.80 0.92 -4.16
N MET A 54 -6.76 1.62 -5.29
CA MET A 54 -7.89 1.87 -6.19
C MET A 54 -7.81 0.97 -7.42
N ASP A 55 -8.08 -0.31 -7.22
CA ASP A 55 -7.99 -1.34 -8.24
C ASP A 55 -8.79 -1.01 -9.50
N GLY A 56 -8.17 -1.17 -10.65
CA GLY A 56 -8.76 -0.90 -11.94
C GLY A 56 -8.45 0.47 -12.54
N GLY A 57 -7.59 1.27 -11.91
CA GLY A 57 -7.05 2.50 -12.48
C GLY A 57 -8.06 3.66 -12.60
N PRO A 58 -8.23 4.48 -11.56
CA PRO A 58 -9.09 5.68 -11.61
C PRO A 58 -8.65 6.65 -12.68
N SER A 59 -9.62 7.25 -13.38
CA SER A 59 -9.35 8.24 -14.43
C SER A 59 -8.83 9.56 -13.85
N GLN A 60 -7.59 9.94 -14.18
CA GLN A 60 -6.97 11.18 -13.77
C GLN A 60 -7.73 12.40 -14.28
N VAL A 61 -8.18 12.36 -15.55
CA VAL A 61 -8.89 13.48 -16.18
C VAL A 61 -10.32 13.68 -15.65
N ASP A 62 -10.82 12.71 -14.90
CA ASP A 62 -12.14 12.74 -14.28
C ASP A 62 -12.07 12.95 -12.75
N SER A 63 -10.87 12.98 -12.15
CA SER A 63 -10.67 13.05 -10.70
C SER A 63 -9.84 14.25 -10.23
N PHE A 64 -8.53 14.29 -10.53
CA PHE A 64 -7.60 15.27 -9.96
C PHE A 64 -6.80 16.06 -11.01
N ASP A 65 -6.97 15.79 -12.30
CA ASP A 65 -6.24 16.44 -13.39
C ASP A 65 -7.19 17.04 -14.44
N PRO A 66 -7.79 18.24 -14.19
CA PRO A 66 -8.74 18.87 -15.11
C PRO A 66 -8.09 19.24 -16.44
N LYS A 67 -8.74 18.85 -17.55
CA LYS A 67 -8.26 19.08 -18.92
C LYS A 67 -9.32 19.80 -19.78
N PRO A 68 -9.30 21.14 -19.83
CA PRO A 68 -10.26 21.91 -20.65
C PRO A 68 -10.20 21.55 -22.15
N ALA A 69 -9.05 21.12 -22.65
CA ALA A 69 -8.90 20.70 -24.03
C ALA A 69 -9.85 19.53 -24.40
N LEU A 70 -10.14 18.65 -23.46
CA LEU A 70 -11.08 17.53 -23.71
C LEU A 70 -12.49 18.03 -24.04
N ALA A 71 -12.94 19.12 -23.42
CA ALA A 71 -14.24 19.72 -23.75
C ALA A 71 -14.21 20.36 -25.15
N LYS A 72 -13.11 21.05 -25.52
CA LYS A 72 -12.93 21.70 -26.81
C LYS A 72 -12.93 20.69 -27.97
N PHE A 73 -12.33 19.53 -27.78
CA PHE A 73 -12.17 18.51 -28.83
C PHE A 73 -13.13 17.33 -28.67
N ASN A 74 -14.10 17.42 -27.75
CA ASN A 74 -15.05 16.34 -27.48
C ASN A 74 -15.77 15.84 -28.75
N GLY A 75 -15.83 14.53 -28.92
CA GLY A 75 -16.46 13.90 -30.09
C GLY A 75 -15.61 13.87 -31.36
N GLN A 76 -14.41 14.46 -31.36
CA GLN A 76 -13.50 14.40 -32.50
C GLN A 76 -12.70 13.09 -32.50
N ASP A 77 -12.16 12.74 -33.65
CA ASP A 77 -11.24 11.62 -33.81
C ASP A 77 -9.90 11.94 -33.12
N PRO A 78 -9.45 11.17 -32.11
CA PRO A 78 -8.23 11.45 -31.40
C PRO A 78 -6.98 11.49 -32.29
N HIS A 79 -6.92 10.69 -33.37
CA HIS A 79 -5.80 10.71 -34.31
C HIS A 79 -5.62 12.04 -35.06
N ARG A 80 -6.66 12.88 -35.08
CA ARG A 80 -6.58 14.23 -35.65
C ARG A 80 -6.17 15.30 -34.64
N VAL A 81 -6.14 14.94 -33.36
CA VAL A 81 -5.95 15.89 -32.25
C VAL A 81 -4.59 15.70 -31.60
N PHE A 82 -4.18 14.45 -31.39
CA PHE A 82 -2.89 14.10 -30.78
C PHE A 82 -2.40 12.73 -31.28
N LYS A 83 -1.15 12.40 -30.98
CA LYS A 83 -0.60 11.06 -31.26
C LYS A 83 -1.25 10.07 -30.30
N VAL A 84 -1.90 9.05 -30.85
CA VAL A 84 -2.48 7.94 -30.10
C VAL A 84 -1.47 6.81 -30.02
N GLU A 85 -1.12 6.40 -28.81
CA GLU A 85 -0.27 5.24 -28.58
C GLU A 85 -1.09 3.94 -28.70
N PRO A 86 -0.45 2.80 -29.02
CA PRO A 86 -1.13 1.51 -29.04
C PRO A 86 -1.82 1.24 -27.68
N THR A 87 -3.08 0.84 -27.74
CA THR A 87 -3.86 0.43 -26.57
C THR A 87 -3.93 -1.09 -26.48
N GLN A 88 -4.30 -1.64 -25.34
CA GLN A 88 -4.47 -3.08 -25.16
C GLN A 88 -5.56 -3.64 -26.10
N PHE A 89 -6.63 -2.88 -26.30
CA PHE A 89 -7.73 -3.22 -27.19
C PHE A 89 -7.79 -2.19 -28.33
N ASN A 90 -7.74 -2.63 -29.55
CA ASN A 90 -7.81 -1.75 -30.72
C ASN A 90 -9.25 -1.23 -30.96
N ASN A 91 -9.86 -0.63 -29.95
CA ASN A 91 -11.23 -0.08 -29.95
C ASN A 91 -11.22 1.41 -29.55
N ILE A 92 -10.53 2.21 -30.36
CA ILE A 92 -10.34 3.65 -30.15
C ILE A 92 -11.60 4.40 -30.53
N GLY A 93 -12.25 5.01 -29.56
CA GLY A 93 -13.41 5.88 -29.75
C GLY A 93 -13.03 7.34 -29.96
N LYS A 94 -13.95 8.24 -29.66
CA LYS A 94 -13.78 9.68 -29.79
C LYS A 94 -13.12 10.29 -28.57
N VAL A 95 -12.49 11.47 -28.72
CA VAL A 95 -12.08 12.29 -27.57
C VAL A 95 -13.28 12.47 -26.64
N LEU A 96 -13.08 12.19 -25.36
CA LEU A 96 -14.15 12.17 -24.37
C LEU A 96 -13.88 13.20 -23.27
N GLN A 97 -14.72 14.22 -23.18
CA GLN A 97 -14.67 15.18 -22.07
C GLN A 97 -15.07 14.51 -20.77
N SER A 98 -14.59 15.07 -19.64
CA SER A 98 -15.07 14.64 -18.33
C SER A 98 -16.55 14.97 -18.15
N PRO A 99 -17.38 14.01 -17.70
CA PRO A 99 -18.77 14.30 -17.37
C PRO A 99 -18.93 15.08 -16.06
N TRP A 100 -17.87 15.23 -15.27
CA TRP A 100 -17.86 15.93 -14.00
C TRP A 100 -17.22 17.31 -14.10
N LYS A 101 -17.64 18.22 -13.20
CA LYS A 101 -17.07 19.55 -13.06
C LYS A 101 -15.96 19.55 -12.03
N PHE A 102 -14.98 20.42 -12.24
CA PHE A 102 -13.91 20.65 -11.27
C PHE A 102 -14.15 21.95 -10.52
N LYS A 103 -13.89 21.93 -9.22
CA LYS A 103 -13.89 23.10 -8.34
C LYS A 103 -12.56 23.25 -7.65
N ARG A 104 -12.19 24.46 -7.26
CA ARG A 104 -11.03 24.73 -6.43
C ARG A 104 -11.43 24.63 -4.96
N TYR A 105 -10.65 23.89 -4.19
CA TYR A 105 -10.89 23.63 -2.79
C TYR A 105 -9.68 24.04 -1.94
N GLY A 106 -9.93 24.29 -0.64
CA GLY A 106 -8.92 24.67 0.33
C GLY A 106 -8.30 26.03 0.07
N GLN A 107 -7.33 26.41 0.90
CA GLN A 107 -6.52 27.62 0.73
C GLN A 107 -5.54 27.47 -0.44
N SER A 108 -5.09 26.24 -0.68
CA SER A 108 -4.23 25.86 -1.81
C SER A 108 -4.91 26.06 -3.17
N GLY A 109 -6.25 26.11 -3.21
CA GLY A 109 -7.00 26.19 -4.45
C GLY A 109 -6.89 24.93 -5.32
N LEU A 110 -6.68 23.77 -4.71
CA LEU A 110 -6.51 22.48 -5.40
C LEU A 110 -7.77 22.14 -6.22
N PRO A 111 -7.66 21.95 -7.55
CA PRO A 111 -8.81 21.57 -8.36
C PRO A 111 -9.11 20.08 -8.21
N ILE A 112 -10.32 19.77 -7.74
CA ILE A 112 -10.83 18.41 -7.54
C ILE A 112 -12.19 18.30 -8.21
N SER A 113 -12.47 17.14 -8.79
CA SER A 113 -13.73 16.81 -9.45
C SER A 113 -14.89 16.68 -8.46
N ASP A 114 -16.10 16.92 -8.95
CA ASP A 114 -17.35 16.67 -8.22
C ASP A 114 -17.56 15.19 -7.84
N LEU A 115 -16.68 14.29 -8.27
CA LEU A 115 -16.61 12.91 -7.77
C LEU A 115 -16.23 12.85 -6.29
N PHE A 116 -15.39 13.80 -5.80
CA PHE A 116 -14.80 13.79 -4.47
C PHE A 116 -15.11 15.07 -3.70
N PRO A 117 -16.39 15.42 -3.49
CA PRO A 117 -16.77 16.70 -2.88
C PRO A 117 -16.40 16.78 -1.39
N THR A 118 -16.38 15.64 -0.67
CA THR A 118 -16.03 15.61 0.76
C THR A 118 -14.53 15.71 0.96
N ILE A 119 -13.74 14.92 0.20
CA ILE A 119 -12.28 15.02 0.18
C ILE A 119 -11.87 16.46 -0.20
N GLY A 120 -12.49 17.04 -1.25
CA GLY A 120 -12.20 18.41 -1.66
C GLY A 120 -12.45 19.41 -0.55
N ARG A 121 -13.63 19.39 0.06
CA ARG A 121 -14.02 20.35 1.10
C ARG A 121 -13.17 20.22 2.37
N ASP A 122 -12.88 19.00 2.80
CA ASP A 122 -12.36 18.75 4.15
C ASP A 122 -10.85 18.48 4.18
N CYS A 123 -10.22 18.09 3.07
CA CYS A 123 -8.86 17.56 3.05
C CYS A 123 -7.95 18.17 1.98
N ALA A 124 -8.43 19.08 1.11
CA ALA A 124 -7.66 19.57 -0.03
C ALA A 124 -6.27 20.12 0.35
N ASP A 125 -6.16 20.83 1.46
CA ASP A 125 -4.89 21.39 1.94
C ASP A 125 -3.94 20.37 2.58
N ASP A 126 -4.42 19.16 2.85
CA ASP A 126 -3.59 18.04 3.34
C ASP A 126 -3.06 17.18 2.19
N LEU A 127 -3.59 17.32 0.97
CA LEU A 127 -3.22 16.48 -0.17
C LEU A 127 -2.02 17.01 -0.94
N CYS A 128 -1.09 16.11 -1.27
CA CYS A 128 -0.09 16.28 -2.31
C CYS A 128 -0.51 15.47 -3.54
N VAL A 129 -0.98 16.14 -4.58
CA VAL A 129 -1.42 15.48 -5.82
C VAL A 129 -0.26 15.39 -6.79
N ILE A 130 0.07 14.17 -7.22
CA ILE A 130 1.09 13.90 -8.23
C ILE A 130 0.36 13.59 -9.53
N ARG A 131 0.50 14.45 -10.55
CA ARG A 131 -0.17 14.32 -11.85
C ARG A 131 0.69 13.66 -12.92
N SER A 132 1.93 13.41 -12.60
CA SER A 132 2.94 12.96 -13.56
C SER A 132 3.38 11.52 -13.33
N MET A 133 2.54 10.71 -12.70
CA MET A 133 2.82 9.28 -12.55
C MET A 133 2.89 8.59 -13.91
N VAL A 134 3.83 7.68 -14.06
CA VAL A 134 3.94 6.78 -15.21
C VAL A 134 4.15 5.35 -14.77
N ALA A 135 3.56 4.40 -15.50
CA ALA A 135 3.73 2.97 -15.31
C ALA A 135 4.25 2.32 -16.61
N LEU A 136 4.80 1.12 -16.50
CA LEU A 136 5.38 0.42 -17.65
C LEU A 136 4.37 -0.47 -18.39
N PHE A 137 3.26 -0.81 -17.73
CA PHE A 137 2.30 -1.80 -18.23
C PHE A 137 0.91 -1.20 -18.33
N SER A 138 0.18 -1.60 -19.38
CA SER A 138 -1.21 -1.26 -19.62
C SER A 138 -2.16 -2.43 -19.35
N GLU A 139 -1.67 -3.54 -18.81
CA GLU A 139 -2.44 -4.73 -18.43
C GLU A 139 -2.43 -4.83 -16.89
N HIS A 140 -3.60 -5.12 -16.29
CA HIS A 140 -3.81 -5.07 -14.85
C HIS A 140 -2.85 -5.95 -14.06
N THR A 141 -2.62 -7.21 -14.47
CA THR A 141 -1.81 -8.16 -13.69
C THR A 141 -0.36 -7.68 -13.55
N ASN A 142 0.26 -7.32 -14.68
CA ASN A 142 1.65 -6.83 -14.68
C ASN A 142 1.77 -5.45 -14.01
N ALA A 143 0.78 -4.56 -14.21
CA ALA A 143 0.75 -3.25 -13.59
C ALA A 143 0.56 -3.36 -12.06
N ASN A 144 -0.27 -4.29 -11.60
CA ASN A 144 -0.46 -4.59 -10.19
C ASN A 144 0.81 -5.14 -9.55
N TYR A 145 1.47 -6.10 -10.21
CA TYR A 145 2.76 -6.59 -9.72
C TYR A 145 3.79 -5.47 -9.65
N LEU A 146 3.88 -4.60 -10.68
CA LEU A 146 4.79 -3.45 -10.65
C LEU A 146 4.49 -2.52 -9.48
N LEU A 147 3.21 -2.14 -9.28
CA LEU A 147 2.80 -1.25 -8.20
C LEU A 147 3.09 -1.85 -6.83
N HIS A 148 2.78 -3.12 -6.62
CA HIS A 148 2.91 -3.73 -5.30
C HIS A 148 4.33 -4.23 -5.00
N THR A 149 5.09 -4.66 -6.02
CA THR A 149 6.36 -5.38 -5.80
C THR A 149 7.59 -4.75 -6.47
N GLY A 150 7.40 -3.67 -7.24
CA GLY A 150 8.47 -3.05 -8.03
C GLY A 150 8.92 -3.90 -9.23
N SER A 151 8.14 -4.91 -9.62
CA SER A 151 8.44 -5.78 -10.78
C SER A 151 7.15 -6.18 -11.47
N GLY A 152 7.10 -6.12 -12.79
CA GLY A 152 5.93 -6.61 -13.55
C GLY A 152 5.77 -8.13 -13.57
N LEU A 153 6.60 -8.87 -12.83
CA LEU A 153 6.59 -10.32 -12.77
C LEU A 153 6.33 -10.80 -11.34
N GLN A 154 5.61 -11.92 -11.24
CA GLN A 154 5.34 -12.63 -10.00
C GLN A 154 6.63 -13.06 -9.27
N GLY A 155 6.55 -13.23 -7.94
CA GLY A 155 7.60 -13.81 -7.10
C GLY A 155 8.49 -12.79 -6.37
N ARG A 156 8.25 -11.48 -6.55
CA ARG A 156 8.92 -10.43 -5.77
C ARG A 156 8.12 -10.08 -4.50
N PRO A 157 8.81 -9.65 -3.42
CA PRO A 157 8.12 -9.20 -2.20
C PRO A 157 7.32 -7.93 -2.44
N ALA A 158 6.14 -7.85 -1.83
CA ALA A 158 5.31 -6.66 -1.83
C ALA A 158 5.97 -5.49 -1.07
N HIS A 159 5.60 -4.27 -1.40
CA HIS A 159 6.08 -3.05 -0.73
C HIS A 159 5.82 -3.09 0.79
N GLY A 160 4.64 -3.56 1.22
CA GLY A 160 4.34 -3.77 2.64
C GLY A 160 5.23 -4.82 3.30
N SER A 161 5.63 -5.87 2.56
CA SER A 161 6.59 -6.88 3.03
C SER A 161 7.99 -6.29 3.21
N TRP A 162 8.44 -5.42 2.29
CA TRP A 162 9.70 -4.69 2.43
C TRP A 162 9.69 -3.72 3.62
N VAL A 163 8.57 -3.03 3.87
CA VAL A 163 8.40 -2.16 5.05
C VAL A 163 8.44 -2.99 6.34
N ALA A 164 7.73 -4.11 6.38
CA ALA A 164 7.75 -5.03 7.52
C ALA A 164 9.15 -5.62 7.76
N TYR A 165 9.88 -5.96 6.71
CA TYR A 165 11.27 -6.44 6.78
C TYR A 165 12.21 -5.33 7.29
N GLY A 166 12.11 -4.11 6.78
CA GLY A 166 12.99 -3.01 7.13
C GLY A 166 12.78 -2.48 8.54
N LEU A 167 11.52 -2.27 8.94
CA LEU A 167 11.17 -1.61 10.20
C LEU A 167 10.79 -2.57 11.34
N GLY A 168 10.49 -3.84 11.03
CA GLY A 168 9.86 -4.73 12.01
C GLY A 168 8.47 -4.24 12.40
N ASN A 169 8.02 -4.60 13.59
CA ASN A 169 6.67 -4.28 14.08
C ASN A 169 6.72 -3.63 15.48
N GLU A 170 5.98 -2.53 15.66
CA GLU A 170 5.74 -1.96 16.98
C GLU A 170 4.65 -2.74 17.74
N CYS A 171 3.70 -3.30 16.99
CA CYS A 171 2.60 -4.09 17.52
C CYS A 171 2.99 -5.56 17.65
N GLN A 172 2.94 -6.10 18.88
CA GLN A 172 3.28 -7.51 19.12
C GLN A 172 2.12 -8.48 18.84
N ASN A 173 0.89 -7.96 18.70
CA ASN A 173 -0.34 -8.75 18.63
C ASN A 173 -1.01 -8.75 17.25
N LEU A 174 -0.48 -7.98 16.30
CA LEU A 174 -0.96 -7.88 14.94
C LEU A 174 0.24 -7.97 13.97
N PRO A 175 0.00 -8.41 12.72
CA PRO A 175 1.03 -8.39 11.68
C PRO A 175 1.52 -6.97 11.40
N ALA A 176 2.79 -6.83 10.97
CA ALA A 176 3.33 -5.55 10.52
C ALA A 176 2.72 -5.07 9.20
N TYR A 177 2.31 -6.01 8.35
CA TYR A 177 1.64 -5.76 7.08
C TYR A 177 0.26 -6.41 7.07
N VAL A 178 -0.79 -5.61 6.93
CA VAL A 178 -2.20 -6.05 6.89
C VAL A 178 -2.85 -5.54 5.62
N VAL A 179 -3.63 -6.41 4.97
CA VAL A 179 -4.50 -6.07 3.83
C VAL A 179 -5.95 -6.16 4.27
N LEU A 180 -6.63 -5.03 4.34
CA LEU A 180 -8.06 -4.93 4.61
C LEU A 180 -8.83 -5.10 3.30
N ASN A 181 -9.31 -6.32 3.06
CA ASN A 181 -9.98 -6.67 1.81
C ASN A 181 -11.42 -6.14 1.79
N GLY A 182 -11.70 -5.21 0.89
CA GLY A 182 -13.04 -4.66 0.66
C GLY A 182 -14.02 -5.61 -0.04
N GLY A 183 -13.56 -6.75 -0.51
CA GLY A 183 -14.37 -7.77 -1.18
C GLY A 183 -13.78 -8.28 -2.48
N LEU A 184 -12.75 -7.64 -3.01
CA LEU A 184 -12.05 -8.01 -4.23
C LEU A 184 -10.58 -8.32 -3.93
N ILE A 185 -10.05 -9.35 -4.57
CA ILE A 185 -8.62 -9.56 -4.73
C ILE A 185 -8.26 -9.04 -6.12
N PRO A 186 -7.32 -8.10 -6.26
CA PRO A 186 -6.97 -7.52 -7.54
C PRO A 186 -6.35 -8.55 -8.50
N SER A 187 -6.30 -8.23 -9.78
CA SER A 187 -5.62 -9.02 -10.80
C SER A 187 -4.18 -9.28 -10.40
N GLY A 188 -3.70 -10.52 -10.57
CA GLY A 188 -2.45 -11.02 -9.97
C GLY A 188 -2.65 -11.75 -8.64
N GLY A 189 -3.83 -11.66 -8.02
CA GLY A 189 -4.19 -12.44 -6.85
C GLY A 189 -3.43 -12.06 -5.58
N LEU A 190 -3.28 -13.03 -4.69
CA LEU A 190 -2.61 -12.84 -3.39
C LEU A 190 -1.10 -12.59 -3.51
N ASP A 191 -0.50 -12.86 -4.67
CA ASP A 191 0.92 -12.61 -4.92
C ASP A 191 1.28 -11.11 -4.87
N ASN A 192 0.30 -10.23 -5.11
CA ASN A 192 0.45 -8.80 -4.89
C ASN A 192 0.81 -8.45 -3.43
N PHE A 193 0.47 -9.30 -2.48
CA PHE A 193 0.66 -9.10 -1.04
C PHE A 193 1.67 -10.06 -0.44
N GLY A 194 2.34 -10.85 -1.27
CA GLY A 194 3.24 -11.91 -0.86
C GLY A 194 4.58 -11.42 -0.34
N SER A 195 5.26 -12.26 0.44
CA SER A 195 6.64 -12.03 0.86
C SER A 195 7.68 -12.32 -0.22
N GLY A 196 7.30 -12.98 -1.32
CA GLY A 196 8.21 -13.39 -2.38
C GLY A 196 9.40 -14.21 -1.83
N PHE A 197 10.61 -13.70 -2.05
CA PHE A 197 11.83 -14.33 -1.52
C PHE A 197 12.19 -13.90 -0.08
N LEU A 198 11.48 -12.93 0.51
CA LEU A 198 11.63 -12.62 1.95
C LEU A 198 10.99 -13.72 2.80
N PRO A 199 11.42 -13.91 4.07
CA PRO A 199 10.76 -14.81 4.99
C PRO A 199 9.25 -14.60 5.08
N ALA A 200 8.49 -15.69 5.15
CA ALA A 200 7.02 -15.69 5.11
C ALA A 200 6.35 -14.90 6.26
N THR A 201 7.09 -14.59 7.31
CA THR A 201 6.63 -13.76 8.42
C THR A 201 6.34 -12.30 8.03
N TYR A 202 6.87 -11.84 6.88
CA TYR A 202 6.68 -10.47 6.38
C TYR A 202 5.55 -10.33 5.36
N GLN A 203 4.88 -11.43 4.97
CA GLN A 203 3.79 -11.36 4.01
C GLN A 203 2.58 -10.59 4.55
N GLY A 204 1.79 -10.01 3.64
CA GLY A 204 0.53 -9.36 3.98
C GLY A 204 -0.50 -10.32 4.52
N SER A 205 -1.04 -10.02 5.70
CA SER A 205 -2.14 -10.77 6.29
C SER A 205 -3.47 -10.20 5.82
N VAL A 206 -4.24 -10.99 5.06
CA VAL A 206 -5.51 -10.53 4.49
C VAL A 206 -6.63 -10.67 5.50
N PHE A 207 -7.22 -9.54 5.88
CA PHE A 207 -8.38 -9.44 6.75
C PHE A 207 -9.63 -9.20 5.91
N ARG A 208 -10.68 -9.98 6.17
CA ARG A 208 -11.97 -9.85 5.49
C ARG A 208 -13.00 -9.17 6.39
N PRO A 209 -13.97 -8.44 5.84
CA PRO A 209 -15.07 -7.91 6.64
C PRO A 209 -15.89 -9.05 7.26
N GLY A 210 -16.43 -8.83 8.46
CA GLY A 210 -17.36 -9.75 9.12
C GLY A 210 -16.83 -10.39 10.40
N LYS A 211 -17.55 -11.40 10.88
CA LYS A 211 -17.28 -12.03 12.18
C LYS A 211 -15.98 -12.83 12.26
N ASN A 212 -15.49 -13.33 11.12
CA ASN A 212 -14.26 -14.11 11.03
C ASN A 212 -13.28 -13.41 10.08
N PRO A 213 -12.66 -12.32 10.52
CA PRO A 213 -11.79 -11.51 9.65
C PRO A 213 -10.55 -12.25 9.17
N VAL A 214 -10.06 -13.21 9.96
CA VAL A 214 -8.90 -14.05 9.65
C VAL A 214 -9.27 -15.51 9.93
N ALA A 215 -8.69 -16.45 9.18
CA ALA A 215 -8.88 -17.88 9.42
C ALA A 215 -8.37 -18.26 10.82
N ASN A 216 -9.04 -19.22 11.45
CA ASN A 216 -8.69 -19.77 12.77
C ASN A 216 -8.58 -18.72 13.89
N ILE A 217 -9.32 -17.61 13.79
CA ILE A 217 -9.32 -16.55 14.81
C ILE A 217 -9.93 -17.01 16.13
N ASN A 218 -10.80 -17.99 16.08
CA ASN A 218 -11.37 -18.62 17.29
C ASN A 218 -10.57 -19.88 17.63
N PRO A 219 -10.13 -20.05 18.90
CA PRO A 219 -9.51 -21.30 19.34
C PRO A 219 -10.43 -22.50 19.12
N LEU A 220 -9.87 -23.63 18.72
CA LEU A 220 -10.60 -24.91 18.62
C LEU A 220 -10.80 -25.57 19.99
N GLU A 221 -9.92 -25.24 20.93
CA GLU A 221 -9.90 -25.80 22.27
C GLU A 221 -11.03 -25.24 23.14
N SER A 222 -11.95 -26.10 23.57
CA SER A 222 -13.09 -25.70 24.39
C SER A 222 -12.76 -25.54 25.89
N ARG A 223 -11.62 -26.08 26.34
CA ARG A 223 -11.21 -26.04 27.76
C ARG A 223 -10.26 -24.87 28.02
N PRO A 224 -10.55 -24.03 29.05
CA PRO A 224 -9.63 -22.98 29.47
C PRO A 224 -8.21 -23.53 29.74
N GLY A 225 -7.19 -22.85 29.26
CA GLY A 225 -5.78 -23.21 29.46
C GLY A 225 -5.23 -24.30 28.54
N LEU A 226 -6.07 -25.10 27.84
CA LEU A 226 -5.58 -26.18 26.98
C LEU A 226 -4.76 -25.62 25.80
N GLN A 227 -5.21 -24.52 25.19
CA GLN A 227 -4.47 -23.84 24.12
C GLN A 227 -3.11 -23.31 24.62
N ALA A 228 -3.08 -22.69 25.79
CA ALA A 228 -1.82 -22.20 26.37
C ALA A 228 -0.83 -23.35 26.61
N ALA A 229 -1.30 -24.46 27.18
CA ALA A 229 -0.47 -25.65 27.38
C ALA A 229 0.06 -26.24 26.05
N LYS A 230 -0.80 -26.28 25.03
CA LYS A 230 -0.41 -26.72 23.66
C LYS A 230 0.67 -25.82 23.07
N LEU A 231 0.51 -24.50 23.15
CA LEU A 231 1.50 -23.54 22.66
C LEU A 231 2.83 -23.65 23.41
N GLU A 232 2.79 -23.87 24.74
CA GLU A 232 4.01 -24.09 25.52
C GLU A 232 4.74 -25.38 25.11
N LEU A 233 3.99 -26.45 24.90
CA LEU A 233 4.55 -27.71 24.39
C LEU A 233 5.19 -27.53 23.01
N MET A 234 4.49 -26.84 22.09
CA MET A 234 5.02 -26.54 20.76
C MET A 234 6.34 -25.76 20.87
N ARG A 235 6.40 -24.70 21.67
CA ARG A 235 7.63 -23.94 21.89
C ARG A 235 8.80 -24.77 22.42
N LYS A 236 8.53 -25.76 23.27
CA LYS A 236 9.57 -26.69 23.75
C LYS A 236 10.10 -27.58 22.62
N LEU A 237 9.18 -28.11 21.81
CA LEU A 237 9.54 -28.94 20.65
C LEU A 237 10.35 -28.13 19.61
N ASP A 238 9.94 -26.90 19.31
CA ASP A 238 10.62 -26.02 18.37
C ASP A 238 12.02 -25.66 18.82
N ARG A 239 12.22 -25.32 20.10
CA ARG A 239 13.56 -25.09 20.66
C ARG A 239 14.44 -26.33 20.51
N THR A 240 13.89 -27.52 20.75
CA THR A 240 14.63 -28.77 20.58
C THR A 240 14.99 -29.00 19.11
N LEU A 241 14.07 -28.71 18.20
CA LEU A 241 14.29 -28.83 16.76
C LEU A 241 15.39 -27.87 16.29
N LEU A 242 15.25 -26.56 16.59
CA LEU A 242 16.24 -25.55 16.24
C LEU A 242 17.61 -25.83 16.82
N GLY A 243 17.67 -26.36 18.05
CA GLY A 243 18.93 -26.80 18.67
C GLY A 243 19.64 -27.96 17.92
N ARG A 244 18.88 -28.75 17.15
CA ARG A 244 19.42 -29.87 16.33
C ARG A 244 19.79 -29.45 14.91
N ILE A 245 18.94 -28.64 14.26
CA ILE A 245 19.10 -28.29 12.83
C ILE A 245 19.79 -26.95 12.61
N GLY A 246 19.94 -26.14 13.67
CA GLY A 246 20.38 -24.74 13.57
C GLY A 246 19.26 -23.79 13.12
N SER A 247 19.64 -22.54 12.81
CA SER A 247 18.72 -21.54 12.28
C SER A 247 18.34 -21.86 10.83
N VAL A 248 17.02 -21.98 10.58
CA VAL A 248 16.43 -22.23 9.26
C VAL A 248 15.25 -21.28 9.08
N ASP A 249 15.37 -20.31 8.17
CA ASP A 249 14.38 -19.22 7.97
C ASP A 249 12.94 -19.72 7.82
N GLN A 250 12.71 -20.82 7.12
CA GLN A 250 11.36 -21.39 6.91
C GLN A 250 10.76 -21.90 8.23
N VAL A 251 11.56 -22.55 9.07
CA VAL A 251 11.11 -23.09 10.36
C VAL A 251 10.84 -21.93 11.34
N GLU A 252 11.76 -20.97 11.41
CA GLU A 252 11.60 -19.80 12.28
C GLU A 252 10.39 -18.95 11.87
N SER A 253 10.16 -18.77 10.55
CA SER A 253 8.98 -18.07 10.05
C SER A 253 7.68 -18.80 10.40
N ALA A 254 7.65 -20.13 10.32
CA ALA A 254 6.49 -20.93 10.71
C ALA A 254 6.20 -20.78 12.22
N ILE A 255 7.23 -20.83 13.05
CA ILE A 255 7.12 -20.60 14.50
C ILE A 255 6.57 -19.21 14.79
N ALA A 256 7.16 -18.16 14.22
CA ALA A 256 6.73 -16.79 14.40
C ALA A 256 5.27 -16.57 13.96
N ASN A 257 4.87 -17.18 12.86
CA ASN A 257 3.52 -17.06 12.32
C ASN A 257 2.46 -17.70 13.23
N TYR A 258 2.66 -18.91 13.76
CA TYR A 258 1.67 -19.50 14.65
C TYR A 258 1.64 -18.82 16.02
N GLU A 259 2.76 -18.33 16.54
CA GLU A 259 2.79 -17.54 17.77
C GLU A 259 2.05 -16.21 17.60
N LEU A 260 2.24 -15.53 16.46
CA LEU A 260 1.48 -14.34 16.14
C LEU A 260 -0.01 -14.66 16.01
N ALA A 261 -0.38 -15.74 15.31
CA ALA A 261 -1.79 -16.17 15.18
C ALA A 261 -2.45 -16.39 16.53
N ALA A 262 -1.75 -16.99 17.50
CA ALA A 262 -2.25 -17.17 18.85
C ALA A 262 -2.50 -15.84 19.59
N ARG A 263 -1.62 -14.83 19.42
CA ARG A 263 -1.82 -13.48 19.97
C ARG A 263 -2.96 -12.74 19.28
N MET A 264 -3.11 -12.92 17.97
CA MET A 264 -4.20 -12.33 17.19
C MET A 264 -5.59 -12.80 17.62
N GLN A 265 -5.72 -14.01 18.14
CA GLN A 265 -7.02 -14.53 18.60
C GLN A 265 -7.64 -13.69 19.73
N LEU A 266 -6.85 -12.97 20.49
CA LEU A 266 -7.32 -12.00 21.49
C LEU A 266 -7.45 -10.59 20.90
N ALA A 267 -6.48 -10.14 20.14
CA ALA A 267 -6.38 -8.75 19.66
C ALA A 267 -7.34 -8.43 18.51
N VAL A 268 -7.54 -9.37 17.57
CA VAL A 268 -8.34 -9.11 16.37
C VAL A 268 -9.85 -8.96 16.67
N PRO A 269 -10.50 -9.77 17.52
CA PRO A 269 -11.90 -9.53 17.87
C PRO A 269 -12.14 -8.13 18.47
N GLU A 270 -11.26 -7.68 19.36
CA GLU A 270 -11.31 -6.33 19.95
C GLU A 270 -11.09 -5.24 18.89
N LEU A 271 -10.09 -5.41 18.02
CA LEU A 271 -9.81 -4.48 16.94
C LEU A 271 -11.00 -4.27 16.00
N MET A 272 -11.69 -5.36 15.67
CA MET A 272 -12.80 -5.38 14.71
C MET A 272 -14.15 -4.99 15.32
N ASP A 273 -14.26 -4.94 16.64
CA ASP A 273 -15.48 -4.52 17.33
C ASP A 273 -15.57 -2.99 17.35
N LEU A 274 -16.43 -2.46 16.50
CA LEU A 274 -16.64 -1.01 16.33
C LEU A 274 -17.79 -0.45 17.18
N ARG A 275 -18.38 -1.24 18.08
CA ARG A 275 -19.54 -0.83 18.89
C ARG A 275 -19.19 0.27 19.89
N ASP A 276 -17.94 0.31 20.33
CA ASP A 276 -17.44 1.32 21.28
C ASP A 276 -17.11 2.67 20.61
N GLU A 277 -17.11 2.72 19.28
CA GLU A 277 -16.91 3.98 18.57
C GLU A 277 -18.14 4.88 18.68
N THR A 278 -17.92 6.17 18.94
CA THR A 278 -19.02 7.12 19.09
C THR A 278 -19.87 7.21 17.82
N LYS A 279 -21.13 7.59 17.94
CA LYS A 279 -21.98 7.86 16.77
C LYS A 279 -21.38 8.92 15.86
N ALA A 280 -20.75 9.96 16.42
CA ALA A 280 -20.06 11.00 15.66
C ALA A 280 -18.91 10.43 14.84
N THR A 281 -18.09 9.56 15.42
CA THR A 281 -17.03 8.85 14.71
C THR A 281 -17.61 7.98 13.58
N GLN A 282 -18.62 7.17 13.87
CA GLN A 282 -19.25 6.33 12.86
C GLN A 282 -19.82 7.15 11.69
N GLN A 283 -20.46 8.30 11.98
CA GLN A 283 -20.96 9.23 10.96
C GLN A 283 -19.84 9.87 10.17
N LEU A 284 -18.73 10.24 10.80
CA LEU A 284 -17.55 10.79 10.12
C LEU A 284 -17.06 9.87 9.02
N TYR A 285 -17.02 8.57 9.28
CA TYR A 285 -16.61 7.54 8.33
C TYR A 285 -17.73 7.07 7.37
N GLY A 286 -18.90 7.69 7.39
CA GLY A 286 -20.01 7.35 6.50
C GLY A 286 -20.69 6.02 6.81
N MET A 287 -20.61 5.52 8.04
CA MET A 287 -21.22 4.26 8.42
C MET A 287 -22.76 4.33 8.51
N ASP A 288 -23.32 5.53 8.46
CA ASP A 288 -24.75 5.82 8.39
C ASP A 288 -25.26 6.07 6.95
N ASP A 289 -24.40 6.00 5.94
CA ASP A 289 -24.79 6.25 4.54
C ASP A 289 -25.80 5.20 4.04
N SER A 290 -26.70 5.60 3.16
CA SER A 290 -27.66 4.70 2.51
C SER A 290 -26.95 3.71 1.56
N PHE A 291 -25.81 4.08 0.97
CA PHE A 291 -25.04 3.22 0.06
C PHE A 291 -24.18 2.23 0.84
N ALA A 292 -24.42 0.94 0.59
CA ALA A 292 -23.77 -0.12 1.36
C ALA A 292 -22.24 -0.14 1.23
N ASN A 293 -21.71 0.21 0.03
CA ASN A 293 -20.27 0.23 -0.18
C ASN A 293 -19.59 1.37 0.58
N THR A 294 -20.24 2.54 0.75
CA THR A 294 -19.75 3.62 1.63
C THR A 294 -19.62 3.13 3.07
N ARG A 295 -20.67 2.46 3.60
CA ARG A 295 -20.63 1.91 4.96
C ARG A 295 -19.50 0.89 5.13
N LYS A 296 -19.35 -0.03 4.16
CA LYS A 296 -18.29 -1.05 4.19
C LYS A 296 -16.90 -0.42 4.15
N TYR A 297 -16.67 0.54 3.24
CA TYR A 297 -15.38 1.20 3.15
C TYR A 297 -15.09 2.05 4.39
N GLY A 298 -16.11 2.68 4.97
CA GLY A 298 -16.03 3.38 6.24
C GLY A 298 -15.58 2.49 7.39
N GLN A 299 -16.11 1.26 7.46
CA GLN A 299 -15.64 0.27 8.45
C GLN A 299 -14.16 -0.08 8.25
N LEU A 300 -13.71 -0.29 7.00
CA LEU A 300 -12.31 -0.58 6.71
C LEU A 300 -11.39 0.60 7.08
N CYS A 301 -11.77 1.83 6.72
CA CYS A 301 -11.03 3.03 7.09
C CYS A 301 -10.93 3.21 8.62
N LEU A 302 -12.02 2.95 9.34
CA LEU A 302 -12.04 3.03 10.80
C LEU A 302 -11.16 1.94 11.46
N VAL A 303 -11.19 0.72 10.93
CA VAL A 303 -10.29 -0.35 11.37
C VAL A 303 -8.83 0.01 11.06
N ALA A 304 -8.54 0.60 9.91
CA ALA A 304 -7.19 1.06 9.56
C ALA A 304 -6.67 2.10 10.57
N ARG A 305 -7.49 3.09 10.96
CA ARG A 305 -7.14 4.05 12.00
C ARG A 305 -6.81 3.34 13.33
N ARG A 306 -7.65 2.38 13.76
CA ARG A 306 -7.40 1.59 14.97
C ARG A 306 -6.14 0.73 14.89
N MET A 307 -5.76 0.27 13.71
CA MET A 307 -4.49 -0.43 13.46
C MET A 307 -3.30 0.53 13.59
N VAL A 308 -3.42 1.75 13.07
CA VAL A 308 -2.41 2.82 13.24
C VAL A 308 -2.17 3.10 14.72
N GLU A 309 -3.24 3.25 15.52
CA GLU A 309 -3.14 3.44 16.98
C GLU A 309 -2.42 2.30 17.71
N ARG A 310 -2.50 1.08 17.16
CA ARG A 310 -1.83 -0.11 17.70
C ARG A 310 -0.42 -0.34 17.16
N GLY A 311 0.06 0.52 16.25
CA GLY A 311 1.42 0.47 15.73
C GLY A 311 1.63 -0.48 14.54
N VAL A 312 0.58 -0.87 13.81
CA VAL A 312 0.73 -1.62 12.56
C VAL A 312 1.44 -0.75 11.52
N ARG A 313 2.46 -1.29 10.86
CA ARG A 313 3.37 -0.52 9.99
C ARG A 313 2.80 -0.21 8.61
N PHE A 314 2.18 -1.21 7.99
CA PHE A 314 1.64 -1.06 6.64
C PHE A 314 0.23 -1.64 6.57
N ILE A 315 -0.72 -0.81 6.20
CA ILE A 315 -2.13 -1.18 6.11
C ILE A 315 -2.60 -0.85 4.70
N GLU A 316 -2.99 -1.86 3.95
CA GLU A 316 -3.49 -1.69 2.61
C GLU A 316 -5.01 -1.95 2.59
N LEU A 317 -5.77 -1.07 1.93
CA LEU A 317 -7.20 -1.21 1.75
C LEU A 317 -7.50 -1.42 0.27
N THR A 318 -8.19 -2.51 -0.06
CA THR A 318 -8.76 -2.69 -1.42
C THR A 318 -10.16 -2.11 -1.49
N CYS A 319 -10.64 -1.82 -2.70
CA CYS A 319 -11.97 -1.25 -2.91
C CYS A 319 -13.11 -2.20 -2.48
N THR A 320 -14.25 -1.63 -2.10
CA THR A 320 -15.46 -2.40 -1.80
C THR A 320 -16.22 -2.77 -3.05
N GLY A 321 -16.68 -4.02 -3.13
CA GLY A 321 -17.50 -4.53 -4.21
C GLY A 321 -17.32 -6.02 -4.44
N GLY A 322 -18.03 -6.58 -5.39
CA GLY A 322 -18.11 -8.02 -5.54
C GLY A 322 -17.34 -8.62 -6.70
N ASN A 323 -17.16 -7.89 -7.82
CA ASN A 323 -16.61 -8.47 -9.04
C ASN A 323 -15.81 -7.45 -9.84
N GLY A 324 -14.69 -7.87 -10.42
CA GLY A 324 -13.84 -7.12 -11.35
C GLY A 324 -13.08 -5.98 -10.69
N ASP A 325 -12.12 -5.44 -11.39
CA ASP A 325 -11.39 -4.24 -11.00
C ASP A 325 -12.37 -3.06 -10.94
N ARG A 326 -12.42 -2.38 -9.79
CA ARG A 326 -13.53 -1.47 -9.49
C ARG A 326 -13.55 -0.22 -10.37
N TRP A 327 -12.37 0.30 -10.71
CA TRP A 327 -12.25 1.51 -11.54
C TRP A 327 -12.04 1.20 -13.03
N ASP A 328 -12.16 -0.07 -13.43
CA ASP A 328 -11.98 -0.52 -14.80
C ASP A 328 -13.26 -0.34 -15.64
N GLN A 329 -13.56 0.90 -15.98
CA GLN A 329 -14.74 1.21 -16.79
C GLN A 329 -14.42 1.36 -18.28
N HIS A 330 -14.29 0.25 -18.99
CA HIS A 330 -14.26 0.19 -20.45
C HIS A 330 -15.61 0.57 -21.09
N SER A 331 -16.66 0.60 -20.28
CA SER A 331 -18.00 1.08 -20.62
C SER A 331 -18.68 1.63 -19.36
N GLY A 332 -19.66 2.53 -19.53
CA GLY A 332 -20.42 3.06 -18.40
C GLY A 332 -19.59 3.86 -17.41
N LEU A 333 -18.58 4.60 -17.85
CA LEU A 333 -17.66 5.39 -17.03
C LEU A 333 -18.39 6.24 -15.98
N ALA A 334 -19.40 6.98 -16.39
CA ALA A 334 -20.10 7.91 -15.50
C ALA A 334 -20.77 7.18 -14.34
N ASP A 335 -21.45 6.07 -14.58
CA ASP A 335 -22.11 5.27 -13.54
C ASP A 335 -21.08 4.59 -12.61
N GLY A 336 -20.07 3.94 -13.20
CA GLY A 336 -19.05 3.21 -12.44
C GLY A 336 -18.23 4.12 -11.55
N HIS A 337 -17.63 5.19 -12.11
CA HIS A 337 -16.82 6.15 -11.33
C HIS A 337 -17.65 6.86 -10.26
N THR A 338 -18.92 7.24 -10.54
CA THR A 338 -19.79 7.85 -9.53
C THR A 338 -20.05 6.90 -8.35
N LYS A 339 -20.34 5.63 -8.61
CA LYS A 339 -20.55 4.63 -7.54
C LYS A 339 -19.29 4.36 -6.72
N ASN A 340 -18.13 4.26 -7.40
CA ASN A 340 -16.86 4.02 -6.73
C ASN A 340 -16.42 5.24 -5.90
N ALA A 341 -16.52 6.44 -6.47
CA ALA A 341 -16.23 7.68 -5.74
C ALA A 341 -17.15 7.84 -4.52
N ARG A 342 -18.47 7.63 -4.67
CA ARG A 342 -19.42 7.64 -3.55
C ARG A 342 -19.04 6.65 -2.45
N ALA A 343 -18.51 5.49 -2.80
CA ALA A 343 -18.10 4.48 -1.82
C ALA A 343 -16.95 4.97 -0.94
N ILE A 344 -16.03 5.79 -1.47
CA ILE A 344 -14.77 6.13 -0.79
C ILE A 344 -14.66 7.59 -0.32
N ASP A 345 -15.35 8.55 -0.95
CA ASP A 345 -15.17 9.98 -0.71
C ASP A 345 -15.32 10.36 0.78
N ARG A 346 -16.46 10.07 1.38
CA ARG A 346 -16.71 10.35 2.79
C ARG A 346 -15.84 9.52 3.75
N PRO A 347 -15.68 8.19 3.56
CA PRO A 347 -14.79 7.39 4.39
C PRO A 347 -13.34 7.85 4.40
N VAL A 348 -12.77 8.20 3.25
CA VAL A 348 -11.38 8.66 3.13
C VAL A 348 -11.21 10.04 3.76
N ALA A 349 -12.14 10.98 3.51
CA ALA A 349 -12.13 12.27 4.18
C ALA A 349 -12.25 12.12 5.71
N GLY A 350 -13.10 11.20 6.17
CA GLY A 350 -13.24 10.84 7.58
C GLY A 350 -11.94 10.31 8.18
N LEU A 351 -11.26 9.42 7.47
CA LEU A 351 -9.97 8.87 7.89
C LEU A 351 -8.90 9.95 8.05
N ILE A 352 -8.70 10.82 7.04
CA ILE A 352 -7.70 11.89 7.09
C ILE A 352 -7.99 12.84 8.25
N ARG A 353 -9.26 13.25 8.42
CA ARG A 353 -9.68 14.14 9.50
C ARG A 353 -9.49 13.53 10.88
N ASP A 354 -9.86 12.26 11.07
CA ASP A 354 -9.73 11.57 12.36
C ASP A 354 -8.25 11.39 12.73
N LEU A 355 -7.41 10.99 11.77
CA LEU A 355 -5.95 10.92 11.95
C LEU A 355 -5.38 12.29 12.35
N LYS A 356 -5.81 13.38 11.68
CA LYS A 356 -5.37 14.75 11.97
C LYS A 356 -5.80 15.19 13.37
N GLN A 357 -7.08 14.98 13.73
CA GLN A 357 -7.62 15.34 15.03
C GLN A 357 -6.94 14.61 16.19
N ARG A 358 -6.43 13.39 15.95
CA ARG A 358 -5.70 12.59 16.93
C ARG A 358 -4.19 12.87 16.95
N GLY A 359 -3.69 13.75 16.09
CA GLY A 359 -2.24 13.97 15.95
C GLY A 359 -1.49 12.78 15.34
N LEU A 360 -2.18 11.90 14.63
CA LEU A 360 -1.60 10.71 14.00
C LEU A 360 -1.21 10.92 12.54
N LEU A 361 -1.78 11.95 11.88
CA LEU A 361 -1.54 12.21 10.46
C LEU A 361 -0.07 12.57 10.19
N ASP A 362 0.56 13.31 11.08
CA ASP A 362 1.96 13.76 10.92
C ASP A 362 2.94 12.59 10.86
N GLU A 363 2.60 11.45 11.47
CA GLU A 363 3.41 10.23 11.51
C GLU A 363 2.83 9.08 10.66
N THR A 364 1.74 9.33 9.93
CA THR A 364 1.06 8.34 9.08
C THR A 364 0.99 8.84 7.65
N LEU A 365 1.66 8.14 6.74
CA LEU A 365 1.57 8.39 5.31
C LEU A 365 0.31 7.72 4.76
N VAL A 366 -0.62 8.51 4.23
CA VAL A 366 -1.80 8.02 3.51
C VAL A 366 -1.53 8.17 2.01
N VAL A 367 -1.66 7.08 1.25
CA VAL A 367 -1.44 7.05 -0.20
C VAL A 367 -2.70 6.56 -0.89
N TRP A 368 -3.21 7.32 -1.86
CA TRP A 368 -4.30 6.93 -2.76
C TRP A 368 -3.74 6.69 -4.14
N CYS A 369 -3.79 5.47 -4.64
CA CYS A 369 -3.12 5.07 -5.86
C CYS A 369 -3.86 3.93 -6.57
N GLY A 370 -3.91 3.97 -7.88
CA GLY A 370 -4.21 2.84 -8.76
C GLY A 370 -2.98 2.43 -9.57
N GLU A 371 -3.08 1.34 -10.30
CA GLU A 371 -1.97 0.76 -11.07
C GLU A 371 -1.61 1.55 -12.33
N PHE A 372 -2.56 2.31 -12.88
CA PHE A 372 -2.43 3.25 -14.02
C PHE A 372 -3.64 4.20 -14.07
N GLY A 373 -3.71 5.03 -15.09
CA GLY A 373 -4.83 5.94 -15.35
C GLY A 373 -5.69 5.50 -16.53
N ARG A 374 -6.43 6.47 -17.11
CA ARG A 374 -7.36 6.22 -18.21
C ARG A 374 -7.12 7.16 -19.39
N THR A 375 -7.41 6.67 -20.61
CA THR A 375 -7.22 7.44 -21.84
C THR A 375 -8.11 8.68 -21.92
N PRO A 376 -7.64 9.76 -22.59
CA PRO A 376 -8.45 10.96 -22.82
C PRO A 376 -9.54 10.78 -23.88
N PHE A 377 -9.60 9.60 -24.49
CA PHE A 377 -10.59 9.21 -25.49
C PHE A 377 -11.38 8.01 -25.00
N ALA A 378 -12.55 7.81 -25.59
CA ALA A 378 -13.40 6.68 -25.24
C ALA A 378 -12.83 5.36 -25.76
N GLN A 379 -13.01 4.30 -24.97
CA GLN A 379 -13.07 2.96 -25.53
C GLN A 379 -14.52 2.70 -25.93
N GLY A 380 -14.75 2.44 -27.22
CA GLY A 380 -16.12 2.39 -27.73
C GLY A 380 -16.84 3.73 -27.61
N ARG A 381 -17.91 3.79 -26.79
CA ARG A 381 -18.78 4.98 -26.68
C ARG A 381 -18.57 5.81 -25.43
N ASN A 382 -18.50 5.18 -24.27
CA ASN A 382 -18.67 5.85 -22.97
C ASN A 382 -17.83 5.26 -21.83
N GLY A 383 -16.79 4.51 -22.16
CA GLY A 383 -15.74 4.07 -21.24
C GLY A 383 -14.42 4.72 -21.58
N ARG A 384 -13.37 4.38 -20.85
CA ARG A 384 -11.99 4.76 -21.16
C ARG A 384 -11.09 3.54 -21.12
N ASP A 385 -10.08 3.49 -21.98
CA ASP A 385 -9.06 2.46 -21.99
C ASP A 385 -7.96 2.75 -20.96
N HIS A 386 -7.03 1.85 -20.78
CA HIS A 386 -5.89 1.97 -19.87
C HIS A 386 -4.90 3.02 -20.35
N ASN A 387 -4.38 3.81 -19.43
CA ASN A 387 -3.35 4.81 -19.71
C ASN A 387 -2.19 4.73 -18.70
N PRO A 388 -1.10 4.05 -19.02
CA PRO A 388 0.09 4.02 -18.18
C PRO A 388 1.00 5.24 -18.37
N PHE A 389 0.79 6.07 -19.41
CA PHE A 389 1.71 7.12 -19.82
C PHE A 389 1.60 8.40 -18.99
N GLY A 390 0.50 8.59 -18.28
CA GLY A 390 0.26 9.75 -17.44
C GLY A 390 -0.98 9.57 -16.58
N PHE A 391 -0.83 9.54 -15.24
CA PHE A 391 -1.95 9.41 -14.32
C PHE A 391 -1.69 10.13 -12.99
N SER A 392 -2.73 10.22 -12.17
CA SER A 392 -2.67 10.93 -10.91
C SER A 392 -2.83 10.01 -9.73
N ILE A 393 -2.02 10.26 -8.71
CA ILE A 393 -2.17 9.75 -7.35
C ILE A 393 -2.16 10.92 -6.38
N TRP A 394 -2.45 10.67 -5.11
CA TRP A 394 -2.15 11.64 -4.07
C TRP A 394 -1.65 10.99 -2.79
N MET A 395 -0.91 11.77 -2.01
CA MET A 395 -0.43 11.42 -0.68
C MET A 395 -0.86 12.48 0.33
N ALA A 396 -0.97 12.10 1.62
CA ALA A 396 -1.25 13.01 2.72
C ALA A 396 -0.54 12.56 4.00
N GLY A 397 -0.15 13.50 4.84
CA GLY A 397 0.52 13.22 6.12
C GLY A 397 1.92 12.66 6.00
N GLY A 398 2.48 12.16 7.10
CA GLY A 398 3.77 11.47 7.12
C GLY A 398 4.95 12.27 6.57
N GLY A 399 4.94 13.60 6.63
CA GLY A 399 5.98 14.48 6.11
C GLY A 399 5.86 14.82 4.63
N VAL A 400 4.69 14.62 4.02
CA VAL A 400 4.38 15.04 2.67
C VAL A 400 3.90 16.50 2.65
N ARG A 401 4.23 17.24 1.59
CA ARG A 401 3.84 18.63 1.42
C ARG A 401 2.36 18.75 1.04
N GLY A 402 1.49 19.10 1.99
CA GLY A 402 0.06 19.33 1.76
C GLY A 402 -0.25 20.54 0.88
N GLY A 403 -1.42 20.53 0.24
CA GLY A 403 -1.89 21.58 -0.66
C GLY A 403 -1.04 21.75 -1.94
N HIS A 404 -0.27 20.73 -2.31
CA HIS A 404 0.69 20.79 -3.40
C HIS A 404 0.26 19.94 -4.61
N VAL A 405 0.59 20.43 -5.80
CA VAL A 405 0.47 19.68 -7.06
C VAL A 405 1.87 19.52 -7.64
N HIS A 406 2.29 18.27 -7.86
CA HIS A 406 3.58 17.92 -8.46
C HIS A 406 3.40 17.41 -9.87
N GLY A 407 4.25 17.92 -10.77
CA GLY A 407 4.29 17.53 -12.16
C GLY A 407 3.04 17.86 -12.96
N ALA A 408 3.05 17.51 -14.23
CA ALA A 408 1.92 17.72 -15.13
C ALA A 408 1.85 16.66 -16.22
N THR A 409 0.63 16.36 -16.65
CA THR A 409 0.36 15.72 -17.94
C THR A 409 0.16 16.77 -19.02
N ASP A 410 0.16 16.34 -20.29
CA ASP A 410 -0.15 17.18 -21.46
C ASP A 410 -1.55 17.78 -21.39
N ASP A 411 -1.94 18.60 -22.36
CA ASP A 411 -3.22 19.28 -22.41
C ASP A 411 -4.43 18.34 -22.42
N PHE A 412 -4.24 17.08 -22.73
CA PHE A 412 -5.27 16.05 -22.79
C PHE A 412 -5.23 15.10 -21.57
N GLY A 413 -4.19 15.17 -20.75
CA GLY A 413 -4.02 14.23 -19.63
C GLY A 413 -3.55 12.84 -20.06
N TYR A 414 -2.91 12.74 -21.22
CA TYR A 414 -2.49 11.48 -21.81
C TYR A 414 -1.08 11.08 -21.40
N HIS A 415 -0.11 11.98 -21.59
CA HIS A 415 1.28 11.74 -21.23
C HIS A 415 1.75 12.65 -20.10
N ALA A 416 2.51 12.13 -19.17
CA ALA A 416 3.26 12.95 -18.23
C ALA A 416 4.35 13.69 -19.01
N VAL A 417 4.37 15.03 -18.90
CA VAL A 417 5.29 15.91 -19.64
C VAL A 417 6.24 16.70 -18.76
N GLN A 418 5.90 16.87 -17.48
CA GLN A 418 6.71 17.60 -16.51
C GLN A 418 6.90 16.77 -15.26
N ASP A 419 8.13 16.77 -14.73
CA ASP A 419 8.51 16.15 -13.44
C ASP A 419 7.93 14.74 -13.27
N LYS A 420 8.23 13.85 -14.22
CA LYS A 420 7.74 12.47 -14.24
C LYS A 420 8.14 11.71 -12.99
N VAL A 421 7.19 10.95 -12.44
CA VAL A 421 7.37 10.08 -11.29
C VAL A 421 7.00 8.64 -11.69
N GLU A 422 7.97 7.74 -11.61
CA GLU A 422 7.78 6.32 -11.87
C GLU A 422 7.30 5.59 -10.59
N ILE A 423 6.75 4.39 -10.75
CA ILE A 423 6.36 3.54 -9.61
C ILE A 423 7.54 3.31 -8.65
N HIS A 424 8.75 3.12 -9.19
CA HIS A 424 9.94 2.95 -8.35
C HIS A 424 10.33 4.23 -7.58
N ASP A 425 10.04 5.43 -8.13
CA ASP A 425 10.24 6.70 -7.44
C ASP A 425 9.24 6.86 -6.29
N LEU A 426 7.98 6.45 -6.49
CA LEU A 426 6.99 6.37 -5.42
C LEU A 426 7.49 5.46 -4.29
N HIS A 427 7.95 4.25 -4.60
CA HIS A 427 8.50 3.33 -3.61
C HIS A 427 9.71 3.91 -2.87
N ALA A 428 10.66 4.52 -3.59
CA ALA A 428 11.84 5.15 -3.01
C ALA A 428 11.46 6.29 -2.05
N THR A 429 10.46 7.11 -2.44
CA THR A 429 9.97 8.24 -1.65
C THR A 429 9.22 7.77 -0.40
N MET A 430 8.38 6.74 -0.51
CA MET A 430 7.69 6.13 0.63
C MET A 430 8.69 5.55 1.64
N LEU A 431 9.70 4.80 1.17
CA LEU A 431 10.75 4.25 2.02
C LEU A 431 11.56 5.37 2.69
N HIS A 432 11.86 6.46 1.97
CA HIS A 432 12.54 7.61 2.53
C HIS A 432 11.75 8.27 3.66
N LEU A 433 10.45 8.51 3.47
CA LEU A 433 9.58 9.05 4.53
C LEU A 433 9.57 8.15 5.78
N LEU A 434 9.66 6.84 5.59
CA LEU A 434 9.77 5.84 6.65
C LEU A 434 11.20 5.74 7.27
N GLY A 435 12.12 6.62 6.89
CA GLY A 435 13.49 6.64 7.41
C GLY A 435 14.40 5.56 6.84
N MET A 436 14.03 4.96 5.70
CA MET A 436 14.81 3.91 5.05
C MET A 436 15.41 4.37 3.72
N ASP A 437 16.70 4.15 3.57
CA ASP A 437 17.38 4.28 2.28
C ASP A 437 17.03 3.07 1.41
N HIS A 438 16.30 3.30 0.33
CA HIS A 438 15.86 2.24 -0.59
C HIS A 438 17.02 1.48 -1.27
N LYS A 439 18.24 2.05 -1.27
CA LYS A 439 19.44 1.41 -1.81
C LYS A 439 20.15 0.54 -0.77
N ARG A 440 20.03 0.88 0.52
CA ARG A 440 20.62 0.14 1.64
C ARG A 440 19.69 -0.97 2.15
N LEU A 441 18.37 -0.83 1.97
CA LEU A 441 17.40 -1.84 2.34
C LEU A 441 17.45 -3.00 1.34
N THR A 442 18.28 -3.98 1.61
CA THR A 442 18.54 -5.12 0.73
C THR A 442 18.30 -6.46 1.43
N TYR A 443 18.03 -7.48 0.64
CA TYR A 443 17.98 -8.87 1.07
C TYR A 443 18.78 -9.73 0.09
N ARG A 444 19.67 -10.58 0.62
CA ARG A 444 20.52 -11.48 -0.20
C ARG A 444 19.71 -12.65 -0.71
N PHE A 445 19.48 -12.70 -2.01
CA PHE A 445 18.77 -13.79 -2.66
C PHE A 445 19.44 -14.17 -3.99
N SER A 446 19.64 -15.48 -4.23
CA SER A 446 20.28 -15.99 -5.45
C SER A 446 21.58 -15.26 -5.81
N SER A 447 22.46 -15.06 -4.82
CA SER A 447 23.76 -14.38 -4.97
C SER A 447 23.71 -12.89 -5.34
N ARG A 448 22.52 -12.25 -5.29
CA ARG A 448 22.32 -10.81 -5.52
C ARG A 448 21.69 -10.15 -4.29
N ASP A 449 22.08 -8.90 -4.02
CA ASP A 449 21.40 -8.06 -3.04
C ASP A 449 20.17 -7.41 -3.71
N MET A 450 19.02 -7.99 -3.39
CA MET A 450 17.72 -7.57 -3.93
C MET A 450 17.17 -6.41 -3.13
N ARG A 451 16.41 -5.52 -3.77
CA ARG A 451 15.69 -4.40 -3.15
C ARG A 451 14.37 -4.13 -3.87
N LEU A 452 13.43 -3.43 -3.20
CA LEU A 452 12.10 -3.11 -3.75
C LEU A 452 12.21 -2.36 -5.09
N THR A 453 13.11 -1.39 -5.17
CA THR A 453 13.28 -0.53 -6.34
C THR A 453 14.19 -1.11 -7.43
N ASP A 454 14.69 -2.31 -7.26
CA ASP A 454 15.68 -2.97 -8.14
C ASP A 454 16.86 -2.01 -8.46
N VAL A 455 17.11 -1.71 -9.73
CA VAL A 455 18.15 -0.75 -10.16
C VAL A 455 17.61 0.67 -10.38
N HIS A 456 16.33 0.85 -10.19
CA HIS A 456 15.56 2.07 -10.45
C HIS A 456 15.29 2.88 -9.18
N GLY A 457 14.48 3.91 -9.31
CA GLY A 457 13.92 4.72 -8.24
C GLY A 457 14.85 5.83 -7.76
N ARG A 458 14.25 6.98 -7.60
CA ARG A 458 14.83 8.16 -6.93
C ARG A 458 13.83 8.68 -5.91
N VAL A 459 14.32 9.22 -4.83
CA VAL A 459 13.48 10.03 -3.92
C VAL A 459 13.09 11.29 -4.66
N VAL A 460 11.85 11.72 -4.52
CA VAL A 460 11.31 12.97 -5.11
C VAL A 460 11.20 14.02 -3.99
N PRO A 461 12.22 14.88 -3.80
CA PRO A 461 12.27 15.81 -2.67
C PRO A 461 11.16 16.86 -2.70
N GLU A 462 10.67 17.20 -3.88
CA GLU A 462 9.62 18.21 -4.10
C GLU A 462 8.27 17.81 -3.47
N LEU A 463 8.09 16.52 -3.16
CA LEU A 463 6.91 16.00 -2.46
C LEU A 463 7.01 16.14 -0.94
N LEU A 464 8.20 16.47 -0.41
CA LEU A 464 8.49 16.48 1.01
C LEU A 464 8.27 17.88 1.62
N SER A 465 7.80 17.91 2.87
CA SER A 465 7.58 19.14 3.65
C SER A 465 8.84 19.62 4.35
#